data_33f5a06162472432e907d5a38a794c7b
#
_entry.id   33f5a06162472432e907d5a38a794c7b
#
_cell.length_a   1.000
_cell.length_b   1.000
_cell.length_c   1.000
_cell.angle_alpha   90.00
_cell.angle_beta   90.00
_cell.angle_gamma   90.00
#
_symmetry.space_group_name_H-M   'P 1'
#
loop_
_entity.id
_entity.type
_entity.pdbx_description
1 polymer ?
#
loop_
_entity_poly.entity_id
_entity_poly.type
_entity_poly.pdbx_seq_one_letter_code
_entity_poly.pdbx_strand_id
1 'polypeptide(L)'
;MSSYIEVTISWLFKNFRGRDARLFITNPAFASHPTPTISVTSPDCGETDAQFGVEYTFDGAGKFPALKWQAPEDVKDAIKEWLLVTEDPDAPLPTPIAHGIYGGIPPTKTAVAATDFEIAHESRALLKGGFHYGVTRRGTPYIAPRPLMNHGPHRYFFFVVGLSEKLDQRMLEAKATREQIAEAIQGKVVAWGRWFGSCERTWK
;
A
#
# COMPACT_ATOMS: atom_id res chain seq x y z
N MET A 1 8.34 -16.12 17.15
CA MET A 1 9.63 -15.56 17.63
C MET A 1 9.42 -15.20 19.09
N SER A 2 10.35 -15.52 19.99
CA SER A 2 10.24 -15.10 21.41
C SER A 2 10.28 -13.57 21.49
N SER A 3 9.48 -12.96 22.39
CA SER A 3 9.43 -11.50 22.57
C SER A 3 10.81 -10.91 22.90
N TYR A 4 11.64 -11.64 23.67
CA TYR A 4 13.01 -11.23 23.98
C TYR A 4 13.89 -11.09 22.72
N ILE A 5 13.81 -12.05 21.79
CA ILE A 5 14.56 -12.00 20.52
C ILE A 5 14.07 -10.81 19.67
N GLU A 6 12.75 -10.60 19.60
CA GLU A 6 12.18 -9.50 18.84
C GLU A 6 12.64 -8.13 19.38
N VAL A 7 12.63 -7.94 20.71
CA VAL A 7 13.09 -6.71 21.37
C VAL A 7 14.58 -6.49 21.19
N THR A 8 15.40 -7.55 21.27
CA THR A 8 16.85 -7.45 21.02
C THR A 8 17.13 -7.02 19.58
N ILE A 9 16.43 -7.60 18.60
CA ILE A 9 16.52 -7.21 17.19
C ILE A 9 16.10 -5.75 17.01
N SER A 10 14.99 -5.34 17.64
CA SER A 10 14.51 -3.95 17.60
C SER A 10 15.55 -2.98 18.13
N TRP A 11 16.20 -3.30 19.23
CA TRP A 11 17.26 -2.47 19.81
C TRP A 11 18.47 -2.32 18.89
N LEU A 12 18.91 -3.42 18.26
CA LEU A 12 20.00 -3.40 17.28
C LEU A 12 19.67 -2.56 16.05
N PHE A 13 18.42 -2.57 15.61
CA PHE A 13 17.97 -1.93 14.38
C PHE A 13 17.16 -0.64 14.60
N LYS A 14 17.09 -0.11 15.84
CA LYS A 14 16.24 1.06 16.17
C LYS A 14 16.46 2.29 15.29
N ASN A 15 17.65 2.45 14.73
CA ASN A 15 18.02 3.56 13.84
C ASN A 15 17.81 3.23 12.36
N PHE A 16 17.43 1.97 12.03
CA PHE A 16 17.19 1.52 10.66
C PHE A 16 15.71 1.69 10.31
N ARG A 17 15.30 2.93 10.04
CA ARG A 17 13.93 3.32 9.68
C ARG A 17 13.95 4.53 8.75
N GLY A 18 12.79 4.95 8.21
CA GLY A 18 12.69 6.14 7.38
C GLY A 18 13.30 5.94 5.98
N ARG A 19 12.88 4.89 5.27
CA ARG A 19 13.31 4.64 3.88
C ARG A 19 12.46 5.41 2.86
N ASP A 20 12.04 6.63 3.22
CA ASP A 20 11.14 7.46 2.40
C ASP A 20 11.71 7.71 0.99
N ALA A 21 13.02 7.86 0.85
CA ALA A 21 13.69 8.01 -0.44
C ALA A 21 13.59 6.76 -1.37
N ARG A 22 13.02 5.66 -0.88
CA ARG A 22 12.82 4.41 -1.63
C ARG A 22 11.35 3.99 -1.72
N LEU A 23 10.42 4.86 -1.31
CA LEU A 23 9.00 4.63 -1.48
C LEU A 23 8.65 4.48 -2.98
N PHE A 24 7.57 3.79 -3.27
CA PHE A 24 7.11 3.54 -4.63
C PHE A 24 6.98 4.82 -5.45
N ILE A 25 6.49 5.89 -4.84
CA ILE A 25 6.30 7.21 -5.47
C ILE A 25 7.62 7.95 -5.80
N THR A 26 8.77 7.46 -5.36
CA THR A 26 10.08 8.02 -5.74
C THR A 26 10.65 7.40 -7.03
N ASN A 27 9.91 6.46 -7.64
CA ASN A 27 10.28 5.87 -8.92
C ASN A 27 10.25 6.93 -10.04
N PRO A 28 11.13 6.85 -11.07
CA PRO A 28 11.13 7.77 -12.22
C PRO A 28 9.78 7.95 -12.91
N ALA A 29 8.86 6.99 -12.83
CA ALA A 29 7.50 7.11 -13.36
C ALA A 29 6.73 8.34 -12.80
N PHE A 30 7.11 8.83 -11.62
CA PHE A 30 6.48 9.98 -10.95
C PHE A 30 7.21 11.31 -11.21
N ALA A 31 8.28 11.32 -12.00
CA ALA A 31 9.12 12.52 -12.19
C ALA A 31 8.34 13.75 -12.71
N SER A 32 7.33 13.51 -13.57
CA SER A 32 6.44 14.58 -14.08
C SER A 32 5.31 14.97 -13.11
N HIS A 33 5.13 14.22 -12.02
CA HIS A 33 4.08 14.40 -11.01
C HIS A 33 4.70 14.34 -9.59
N PRO A 34 5.60 15.28 -9.22
CA PRO A 34 6.37 15.20 -7.98
C PRO A 34 5.52 15.42 -6.71
N THR A 35 4.35 16.03 -6.86
CA THR A 35 3.44 16.34 -5.75
C THR A 35 2.12 15.58 -5.86
N PRO A 36 1.55 15.12 -4.72
CA PRO A 36 0.23 14.48 -4.72
C PRO A 36 -0.86 15.50 -5.05
N THR A 37 -1.81 15.10 -5.91
CA THR A 37 -2.97 15.93 -6.31
C THR A 37 -4.30 15.22 -6.04
N ILE A 38 -4.28 13.89 -5.78
CA ILE A 38 -5.46 13.11 -5.41
C ILE A 38 -5.68 13.24 -3.91
N SER A 39 -6.90 13.62 -3.50
CA SER A 39 -7.31 13.53 -2.11
C SER A 39 -7.60 12.07 -1.75
N VAL A 40 -6.95 11.56 -0.71
CA VAL A 40 -7.17 10.19 -0.18
C VAL A 40 -7.51 10.29 1.30
N THR A 41 -8.58 9.65 1.71
CA THR A 41 -9.05 9.63 3.10
C THR A 41 -9.37 8.20 3.55
N SER A 42 -9.36 7.96 4.86
CA SER A 42 -9.83 6.71 5.45
C SER A 42 -11.06 6.98 6.33
N PRO A 43 -12.28 6.57 5.90
CA PRO A 43 -13.51 6.84 6.67
C PRO A 43 -13.55 6.17 8.04
N ASP A 44 -12.86 5.04 8.20
CA ASP A 44 -12.88 4.22 9.42
C ASP A 44 -11.64 4.44 10.31
N CYS A 45 -10.53 4.94 9.77
CA CYS A 45 -9.33 5.24 10.55
C CYS A 45 -9.14 6.74 10.85
N GLY A 46 -9.79 7.63 10.08
CA GLY A 46 -9.72 9.09 10.28
C GLY A 46 -8.66 9.77 9.42
N GLU A 47 -8.15 10.91 9.91
CA GLU A 47 -7.18 11.74 9.21
C GLU A 47 -5.84 11.01 8.98
N THR A 48 -5.04 11.55 8.04
CA THR A 48 -3.69 11.02 7.80
C THR A 48 -2.84 11.08 9.08
N ASP A 49 -1.96 10.10 9.27
CA ASP A 49 -1.20 9.82 10.51
C ASP A 49 -2.06 9.29 11.67
N ALA A 50 -3.26 8.84 11.40
CA ALA A 50 -4.08 8.18 12.42
C ALA A 50 -3.38 6.94 12.98
N GLN A 51 -3.46 6.75 14.30
CA GLN A 51 -2.99 5.51 14.92
C GLN A 51 -3.99 4.39 14.64
N PHE A 52 -3.52 3.26 14.10
CA PHE A 52 -4.38 2.12 13.82
C PHE A 52 -4.98 1.52 15.09
N GLY A 53 -6.29 1.28 15.07
CA GLY A 53 -6.94 0.37 16.00
C GLY A 53 -6.42 -1.05 15.84
N VAL A 54 -6.52 -1.87 16.89
CA VAL A 54 -6.03 -3.25 16.89
C VAL A 54 -6.60 -4.10 15.75
N GLU A 55 -7.83 -3.84 15.34
CA GLU A 55 -8.53 -4.54 14.24
C GLU A 55 -7.86 -4.41 12.87
N TYR A 56 -7.06 -3.35 12.66
CA TYR A 56 -6.27 -3.15 11.42
C TYR A 56 -4.86 -3.74 11.49
N THR A 57 -4.46 -4.23 12.66
CA THR A 57 -3.12 -4.79 12.88
C THR A 57 -3.12 -6.31 12.85
N PHE A 58 -1.93 -6.91 12.73
CA PHE A 58 -1.75 -8.36 12.80
C PHE A 58 -2.15 -8.96 14.15
N ASP A 59 -2.10 -8.18 15.22
CA ASP A 59 -2.47 -8.62 16.57
C ASP A 59 -4.01 -8.63 16.76
N GLY A 60 -4.77 -8.13 15.80
CA GLY A 60 -6.23 -8.17 15.70
C GLY A 60 -6.71 -8.91 14.45
N ALA A 61 -7.75 -8.37 13.81
CA ALA A 61 -8.35 -8.99 12.62
C ALA A 61 -7.53 -8.77 11.33
N GLY A 62 -6.56 -7.87 11.34
CA GLY A 62 -5.73 -7.56 10.18
C GLY A 62 -6.50 -6.95 9.01
N LYS A 63 -7.58 -6.23 9.29
CA LYS A 63 -8.43 -5.62 8.27
C LYS A 63 -7.64 -4.61 7.42
N PHE A 64 -7.93 -4.58 6.12
CA PHE A 64 -7.53 -3.46 5.28
C PHE A 64 -8.38 -2.22 5.65
N PRO A 65 -7.78 -1.03 5.88
CA PRO A 65 -8.55 0.18 6.17
C PRO A 65 -9.39 0.58 4.94
N ALA A 66 -10.61 1.03 5.16
CA ALA A 66 -11.39 1.59 4.07
C ALA A 66 -10.73 2.87 3.56
N LEU A 67 -10.70 3.04 2.24
CA LEU A 67 -10.17 4.23 1.60
C LEU A 67 -11.19 4.82 0.64
N LYS A 68 -11.19 6.16 0.54
CA LYS A 68 -11.88 6.92 -0.50
C LYS A 68 -10.90 7.90 -1.12
N TRP A 69 -11.05 8.13 -2.42
CA TRP A 69 -10.22 9.09 -3.13
C TRP A 69 -11.00 9.84 -4.20
N GLN A 70 -10.49 11.00 -4.55
CA GLN A 70 -11.07 11.86 -5.57
C GLN A 70 -9.95 12.44 -6.43
N ALA A 71 -10.04 12.20 -7.73
CA ALA A 71 -9.16 12.84 -8.71
C ALA A 71 -9.53 14.32 -8.87
N PRO A 72 -8.55 15.19 -9.19
CA PRO A 72 -8.82 16.52 -9.69
C PRO A 72 -9.66 16.48 -10.97
N GLU A 73 -10.54 17.47 -11.14
CA GLU A 73 -11.48 17.54 -12.27
C GLU A 73 -10.81 17.59 -13.64
N ASP A 74 -9.64 18.22 -13.72
CA ASP A 74 -8.85 18.40 -14.94
C ASP A 74 -8.19 17.12 -15.45
N VAL A 75 -8.03 16.10 -14.61
CA VAL A 75 -7.38 14.82 -14.98
C VAL A 75 -8.28 13.60 -14.88
N LYS A 76 -9.46 13.70 -14.27
CA LYS A 76 -10.33 12.53 -13.99
C LYS A 76 -10.68 11.73 -15.25
N ASP A 77 -10.93 12.39 -16.39
CA ASP A 77 -11.32 11.75 -17.64
C ASP A 77 -10.13 11.07 -18.35
N ALA A 78 -8.90 11.47 -18.02
CA ALA A 78 -7.68 10.84 -18.50
C ALA A 78 -7.40 9.52 -17.77
N ILE A 79 -7.95 9.30 -16.57
CA ILE A 79 -7.70 8.10 -15.78
C ILE A 79 -8.49 6.92 -16.36
N LYS A 80 -7.76 5.87 -16.75
CA LYS A 80 -8.31 4.62 -17.30
C LYS A 80 -8.26 3.46 -16.31
N GLU A 81 -7.42 3.59 -15.27
CA GLU A 81 -7.24 2.59 -14.23
C GLU A 81 -6.65 3.25 -12.97
N TRP A 82 -7.02 2.73 -11.81
CA TRP A 82 -6.35 3.03 -10.55
C TRP A 82 -5.38 1.91 -10.16
N LEU A 83 -4.24 2.31 -9.63
CA LEU A 83 -3.29 1.45 -8.95
C LEU A 83 -3.25 1.85 -7.48
N LEU A 84 -3.29 0.87 -6.57
CA LEU A 84 -3.13 1.09 -5.14
C LEU A 84 -1.91 0.30 -4.65
N VAL A 85 -0.97 0.99 -3.98
CA VAL A 85 0.24 0.38 -3.40
C VAL A 85 0.33 0.77 -1.93
N THR A 86 0.61 -0.20 -1.06
CA THR A 86 0.80 0.07 0.35
C THR A 86 2.17 -0.38 0.83
N GLU A 87 2.90 0.51 1.52
CA GLU A 87 4.29 0.34 1.91
C GLU A 87 4.58 0.81 3.34
N ASP A 88 5.52 0.10 3.99
CA ASP A 88 6.13 0.47 5.27
C ASP A 88 7.62 0.83 5.04
N PRO A 89 8.01 2.13 5.10
CA PRO A 89 9.40 2.56 4.99
C PRO A 89 10.18 2.44 6.31
N ASP A 90 9.49 2.17 7.41
CA ASP A 90 10.10 2.17 8.75
C ASP A 90 10.55 0.78 9.20
N ALA A 91 10.23 -0.26 8.43
CA ALA A 91 10.76 -1.60 8.66
C ALA A 91 12.31 -1.59 8.53
N PRO A 92 13.05 -2.33 9.39
CA PRO A 92 14.51 -2.35 9.40
C PRO A 92 15.07 -3.19 8.24
N LEU A 93 14.66 -2.88 7.03
CA LEU A 93 15.08 -3.53 5.79
C LEU A 93 15.70 -2.50 4.82
N PRO A 94 16.49 -2.95 3.84
CA PRO A 94 17.09 -2.05 2.85
C PRO A 94 16.07 -1.27 2.03
N THR A 95 14.89 -1.86 1.77
CA THR A 95 13.79 -1.27 0.99
C THR A 95 12.50 -1.31 1.79
N PRO A 96 11.54 -0.39 1.54
CA PRO A 96 10.21 -0.46 2.11
C PRO A 96 9.56 -1.83 1.89
N ILE A 97 8.79 -2.30 2.86
CA ILE A 97 7.99 -3.51 2.69
C ILE A 97 6.73 -3.15 1.90
N ALA A 98 6.50 -3.82 0.77
CA ALA A 98 5.19 -3.79 0.13
C ALA A 98 4.20 -4.64 0.96
N HIS A 99 3.22 -3.98 1.57
CA HIS A 99 2.13 -4.60 2.32
C HIS A 99 0.97 -5.05 1.43
N GLY A 100 0.86 -4.48 0.23
CA GLY A 100 -0.07 -4.85 -0.82
C GLY A 100 0.19 -4.04 -2.09
N ILE A 101 -0.14 -4.63 -3.22
CA ILE A 101 -0.07 -4.02 -4.56
C ILE A 101 -1.34 -4.45 -5.28
N TYR A 102 -2.09 -3.50 -5.85
CA TYR A 102 -3.39 -3.77 -6.45
C TYR A 102 -3.55 -2.99 -7.76
N GLY A 103 -3.61 -3.73 -8.87
CA GLY A 103 -3.82 -3.18 -10.22
C GLY A 103 -5.12 -3.65 -10.83
N GLY A 104 -5.56 -3.00 -11.91
CA GLY A 104 -6.82 -3.30 -12.58
C GLY A 104 -8.04 -2.70 -11.86
N ILE A 105 -7.86 -1.72 -10.98
CA ILE A 105 -8.99 -1.07 -10.30
C ILE A 105 -9.70 -0.15 -11.31
N PRO A 106 -11.01 -0.37 -11.60
CA PRO A 106 -11.73 0.44 -12.59
C PRO A 106 -11.73 1.94 -12.26
N PRO A 107 -11.71 2.85 -13.26
CA PRO A 107 -11.69 4.28 -13.03
C PRO A 107 -12.93 4.79 -12.28
N THR A 108 -14.06 4.08 -12.36
CA THR A 108 -15.29 4.38 -11.65
C THR A 108 -15.28 3.98 -10.17
N LYS A 109 -14.32 3.13 -9.74
CA LYS A 109 -14.19 2.68 -8.36
C LYS A 109 -13.25 3.63 -7.60
N THR A 110 -13.83 4.54 -6.84
CA THR A 110 -13.09 5.56 -6.06
C THR A 110 -13.15 5.32 -4.56
N ALA A 111 -13.50 4.09 -4.16
CA ALA A 111 -13.48 3.65 -2.77
C ALA A 111 -13.23 2.14 -2.69
N VAL A 112 -12.61 1.71 -1.61
CA VAL A 112 -12.41 0.30 -1.26
C VAL A 112 -12.69 0.07 0.22
N ALA A 113 -13.14 -1.13 0.55
CA ALA A 113 -13.36 -1.60 1.91
C ALA A 113 -12.65 -2.96 2.12
N ALA A 114 -12.53 -3.41 3.37
CA ALA A 114 -11.82 -4.65 3.70
C ALA A 114 -12.30 -5.86 2.89
N THR A 115 -13.60 -5.96 2.61
CA THR A 115 -14.19 -7.06 1.81
C THR A 115 -13.74 -7.10 0.35
N ASP A 116 -13.32 -5.96 -0.21
CA ASP A 116 -12.81 -5.90 -1.58
C ASP A 116 -11.50 -6.69 -1.74
N PHE A 117 -10.73 -6.85 -0.65
CA PHE A 117 -9.42 -7.52 -0.63
C PHE A 117 -9.49 -9.03 -0.35
N GLU A 118 -10.68 -9.58 -0.17
CA GLU A 118 -10.88 -11.03 -0.08
C GLU A 118 -10.66 -11.68 -1.45
N ILE A 119 -10.05 -12.88 -1.44
CA ILE A 119 -9.75 -13.61 -2.67
C ILE A 119 -11.06 -14.13 -3.31
N ALA A 120 -11.26 -13.80 -4.58
CA ALA A 120 -12.32 -14.36 -5.43
C ALA A 120 -11.80 -15.55 -6.24
N HIS A 121 -10.61 -15.41 -6.87
CA HIS A 121 -9.97 -16.47 -7.65
C HIS A 121 -8.46 -16.45 -7.45
N GLU A 122 -7.95 -17.38 -6.67
CA GLU A 122 -6.52 -17.49 -6.30
C GLU A 122 -5.61 -17.61 -7.54
N SER A 123 -5.96 -18.48 -8.48
CA SER A 123 -5.17 -18.77 -9.69
C SER A 123 -5.04 -17.58 -10.65
N ARG A 124 -5.89 -16.57 -10.51
CA ARG A 124 -5.89 -15.35 -11.31
C ARG A 124 -5.51 -14.12 -10.48
N ALA A 125 -5.09 -14.32 -9.23
CA ALA A 125 -4.84 -13.22 -8.28
C ALA A 125 -6.00 -12.22 -8.19
N LEU A 126 -7.25 -12.64 -8.43
CA LEU A 126 -8.44 -11.80 -8.48
C LEU A 126 -9.08 -11.69 -7.10
N LEU A 127 -9.39 -10.46 -6.71
CA LEU A 127 -10.07 -10.12 -5.46
C LEU A 127 -11.57 -9.86 -5.70
N LYS A 128 -12.38 -9.94 -4.63
CA LYS A 128 -13.82 -9.66 -4.67
C LYS A 128 -14.14 -8.23 -5.13
N GLY A 129 -13.23 -7.29 -4.90
CA GLY A 129 -13.33 -5.92 -5.39
C GLY A 129 -13.22 -5.77 -6.91
N GLY A 130 -12.95 -6.85 -7.66
CA GLY A 130 -12.85 -6.86 -9.11
C GLY A 130 -11.50 -6.41 -9.66
N PHE A 131 -10.45 -6.45 -8.85
CA PHE A 131 -9.08 -6.08 -9.22
C PHE A 131 -8.08 -7.15 -8.74
N HIS A 132 -6.83 -7.04 -9.16
CA HIS A 132 -5.80 -8.05 -8.92
C HIS A 132 -4.82 -7.63 -7.84
N TYR A 133 -4.28 -8.61 -7.09
CA TYR A 133 -3.20 -8.37 -6.14
C TYR A 133 -1.85 -8.87 -6.66
N GLY A 134 -0.80 -8.14 -6.31
CA GLY A 134 0.58 -8.46 -6.66
C GLY A 134 1.31 -9.26 -5.58
N VAL A 135 2.62 -9.42 -5.78
CA VAL A 135 3.50 -10.15 -4.88
C VAL A 135 3.72 -9.38 -3.58
N THR A 136 3.48 -10.05 -2.46
CA THR A 136 3.89 -9.60 -1.12
C THR A 136 4.84 -10.62 -0.49
N ARG A 137 5.59 -10.22 0.54
CA ARG A 137 6.53 -11.13 1.24
C ARG A 137 5.87 -12.38 1.83
N ARG A 138 4.56 -12.36 2.08
CA ARG A 138 3.79 -13.48 2.65
C ARG A 138 2.98 -14.23 1.59
N GLY A 139 2.96 -13.76 0.36
CA GLY A 139 2.12 -14.32 -0.70
C GLY A 139 0.62 -14.04 -0.52
N THR A 140 0.23 -13.30 0.52
CA THR A 140 -1.16 -12.90 0.79
C THR A 140 -1.50 -11.59 0.09
N PRO A 141 -2.78 -11.31 -0.22
CA PRO A 141 -3.19 -10.03 -0.81
C PRO A 141 -2.77 -8.82 0.02
N TYR A 142 -2.86 -8.92 1.34
CA TYR A 142 -2.50 -7.87 2.28
C TYR A 142 -1.68 -8.42 3.44
N ILE A 143 -0.66 -7.67 3.86
CA ILE A 143 0.09 -7.91 5.08
C ILE A 143 -0.32 -6.83 6.10
N ALA A 144 -1.06 -7.22 7.13
CA ALA A 144 -1.45 -6.29 8.18
C ALA A 144 -0.22 -5.74 8.95
N PRO A 145 -0.28 -4.50 9.45
CA PRO A 145 0.74 -3.89 10.28
C PRO A 145 1.19 -4.76 11.45
N ARG A 146 2.49 -5.00 11.54
CA ARG A 146 3.13 -5.70 12.65
C ARG A 146 4.57 -5.23 12.85
N PRO A 147 4.77 -4.00 13.33
CA PRO A 147 6.12 -3.50 13.61
C PRO A 147 6.81 -4.38 14.67
N LEU A 148 8.14 -4.36 14.68
CA LEU A 148 8.90 -5.02 15.75
C LEU A 148 8.59 -4.35 17.09
N MET A 149 8.49 -5.15 18.17
CA MET A 149 8.24 -4.64 19.52
C MET A 149 9.34 -3.67 19.93
N ASN A 150 8.97 -2.51 20.50
CA ASN A 150 9.88 -1.45 20.94
C ASN A 150 10.79 -0.86 19.84
N HIS A 151 10.42 -1.01 18.56
CA HIS A 151 11.12 -0.35 17.43
C HIS A 151 10.65 1.10 17.20
N GLY A 152 9.55 1.47 17.87
CA GLY A 152 8.82 2.73 17.68
C GLY A 152 7.72 2.61 16.62
N PRO A 153 7.01 3.71 16.35
CA PRO A 153 5.90 3.71 15.40
C PRO A 153 6.39 3.50 13.97
N HIS A 154 5.70 2.64 13.21
CA HIS A 154 5.87 2.48 11.78
C HIS A 154 4.72 3.14 11.04
N ARG A 155 5.02 3.81 9.93
CA ARG A 155 4.05 4.42 9.02
C ARG A 155 3.71 3.45 7.90
N TYR A 156 2.43 3.29 7.63
CA TYR A 156 1.90 2.45 6.56
C TYR A 156 1.23 3.36 5.54
N PHE A 157 1.93 3.59 4.43
CA PHE A 157 1.46 4.45 3.35
C PHE A 157 0.55 3.69 2.40
N PHE A 158 -0.51 4.35 1.95
CA PHE A 158 -1.44 3.89 0.93
C PHE A 158 -1.41 4.90 -0.20
N PHE A 159 -0.78 4.53 -1.31
CA PHE A 159 -0.64 5.36 -2.49
C PHE A 159 -1.71 4.97 -3.51
N VAL A 160 -2.54 5.93 -3.90
CA VAL A 160 -3.51 5.81 -4.99
C VAL A 160 -2.94 6.54 -6.20
N VAL A 161 -2.86 5.85 -7.33
CA VAL A 161 -2.24 6.35 -8.56
C VAL A 161 -3.23 6.21 -9.70
N GLY A 162 -3.53 7.33 -10.38
CA GLY A 162 -4.31 7.35 -11.60
C GLY A 162 -3.42 7.11 -12.82
N LEU A 163 -3.80 6.16 -13.66
CA LEU A 163 -3.06 5.77 -14.86
C LEU A 163 -3.85 6.15 -16.11
N SER A 164 -3.18 6.72 -17.14
CA SER A 164 -3.77 7.03 -18.45
C SER A 164 -4.03 5.81 -19.33
N GLU A 165 -3.45 4.67 -18.98
CA GLU A 165 -3.60 3.39 -19.67
C GLU A 165 -3.79 2.25 -18.69
N LYS A 166 -4.45 1.19 -19.12
CA LYS A 166 -4.57 -0.05 -18.33
C LYS A 166 -3.25 -0.80 -18.28
N LEU A 167 -3.02 -1.47 -17.16
CA LEU A 167 -1.95 -2.43 -17.01
C LEU A 167 -2.25 -3.73 -17.77
N ASP A 168 -1.19 -4.44 -18.15
CA ASP A 168 -1.34 -5.74 -18.83
C ASP A 168 -2.05 -6.75 -17.93
N GLN A 169 -3.16 -7.30 -18.42
CA GLN A 169 -4.00 -8.24 -17.68
C GLN A 169 -3.25 -9.52 -17.29
N ARG A 170 -2.37 -10.02 -18.17
CA ARG A 170 -1.61 -11.27 -17.91
C ARG A 170 -0.59 -11.05 -16.81
N MET A 171 0.06 -9.86 -16.81
CA MET A 171 0.97 -9.47 -15.75
C MET A 171 0.25 -9.41 -14.39
N LEU A 172 -0.94 -8.83 -14.34
CA LEU A 172 -1.75 -8.74 -13.12
C LEU A 172 -2.19 -10.13 -12.62
N GLU A 173 -2.68 -10.97 -13.51
CA GLU A 173 -3.09 -12.36 -13.19
C GLU A 173 -1.92 -13.23 -12.71
N ALA A 174 -0.70 -12.94 -13.14
CA ALA A 174 0.53 -13.62 -12.72
C ALA A 174 1.10 -13.11 -11.37
N LYS A 175 0.40 -12.21 -10.67
CA LYS A 175 0.86 -11.53 -9.45
C LYS A 175 2.11 -10.69 -9.72
N ALA A 176 1.93 -9.51 -10.30
CA ALA A 176 3.02 -8.60 -10.61
C ALA A 176 3.83 -8.23 -9.36
N THR A 177 5.15 -8.12 -9.51
CA THR A 177 6.03 -7.59 -8.48
C THR A 177 5.96 -6.06 -8.44
N ARG A 178 6.48 -5.47 -7.36
CA ARG A 178 6.62 -4.01 -7.21
C ARG A 178 7.42 -3.40 -8.38
N GLU A 179 8.50 -4.05 -8.77
CA GLU A 179 9.40 -3.61 -9.84
C GLU A 179 8.72 -3.70 -11.21
N GLN A 180 8.01 -4.78 -11.50
CA GLN A 180 7.23 -4.92 -12.73
C GLN A 180 6.16 -3.84 -12.86
N ILE A 181 5.45 -3.53 -11.77
CA ILE A 181 4.47 -2.43 -11.76
C ILE A 181 5.18 -1.09 -11.98
N ALA A 182 6.30 -0.82 -11.29
CA ALA A 182 7.05 0.42 -11.44
C ALA A 182 7.55 0.63 -12.88
N GLU A 183 7.93 -0.42 -13.58
CA GLU A 183 8.28 -0.39 -15.00
C GLU A 183 7.05 -0.17 -15.90
N ALA A 184 5.96 -0.90 -15.64
CA ALA A 184 4.76 -0.87 -16.47
C ALA A 184 4.01 0.48 -16.44
N ILE A 185 4.19 1.28 -15.38
CA ILE A 185 3.54 2.60 -15.23
C ILE A 185 4.38 3.75 -15.79
N GLN A 186 5.57 3.51 -16.37
CA GLN A 186 6.39 4.56 -16.97
C GLN A 186 5.62 5.32 -18.05
N GLY A 187 5.55 6.65 -17.91
CA GLY A 187 4.80 7.53 -18.82
C GLY A 187 3.27 7.44 -18.72
N LYS A 188 2.72 6.65 -17.78
CA LYS A 188 1.27 6.46 -17.63
C LYS A 188 0.68 7.14 -16.40
N VAL A 189 1.50 7.60 -15.46
CA VAL A 189 1.02 8.31 -14.27
C VAL A 189 0.46 9.66 -14.69
N VAL A 190 -0.78 9.97 -14.27
CA VAL A 190 -1.43 11.28 -14.52
C VAL A 190 -1.69 12.05 -13.23
N ALA A 191 -1.87 11.34 -12.13
CA ALA A 191 -2.06 11.92 -10.80
C ALA A 191 -1.81 10.86 -9.74
N TRP A 192 -1.51 11.27 -8.51
CA TRP A 192 -1.44 10.37 -7.37
C TRP A 192 -1.77 11.08 -6.07
N GLY A 193 -2.09 10.29 -5.06
CA GLY A 193 -2.33 10.77 -3.72
C GLY A 193 -1.96 9.72 -2.68
N ARG A 194 -1.98 10.12 -1.41
CA ARG A 194 -1.65 9.22 -0.31
C ARG A 194 -2.47 9.51 0.93
N TRP A 195 -2.70 8.46 1.68
CA TRP A 195 -3.04 8.48 3.08
C TRP A 195 -2.07 7.55 3.82
N PHE A 196 -1.79 7.78 5.10
CA PHE A 196 -1.06 6.83 5.90
C PHE A 196 -1.62 6.76 7.32
N GLY A 197 -1.51 5.57 7.90
CA GLY A 197 -1.73 5.34 9.31
C GLY A 197 -0.46 4.87 9.99
N SER A 198 -0.43 4.91 11.32
CA SER A 198 0.72 4.49 12.12
C SER A 198 0.36 3.34 13.07
N CYS A 199 1.34 2.51 13.37
CA CYS A 199 1.21 1.42 14.33
C CYS A 199 2.50 1.27 15.12
N GLU A 200 2.38 1.10 16.43
CA GLU A 200 3.48 0.79 17.33
C GLU A 200 3.15 -0.43 18.18
N ARG A 201 4.14 -1.25 18.46
CA ARG A 201 4.03 -2.39 19.38
C ARG A 201 5.02 -2.22 20.50
N THR A 202 4.52 -2.12 21.73
CA THR A 202 5.33 -2.04 22.93
C THR A 202 5.29 -3.37 23.68
N TRP A 203 6.45 -3.80 24.14
CA TRP A 203 6.53 -4.92 25.09
C TRP A 203 6.41 -4.37 26.51
N LYS A 204 5.45 -4.89 27.26
CA LYS A 204 5.23 -4.59 28.68
C LYS A 204 5.94 -5.61 29.56
#